data_9fcf3ebdccd6993a12731a0830d5d6f7
#
_entry.id   9fcf3ebdccd6993a12731a0830d5d6f7
#
_cell.length_a   1.000
_cell.length_b   1.000
_cell.length_c   1.000
_cell.angle_alpha   90.00
_cell.angle_beta   90.00
_cell.angle_gamma   90.00
#
_symmetry.space_group_name_H-M   'P 1'
#
loop_
_entity.id
_entity.type
_entity.pdbx_description
1 polymer ?
#
loop_
_entity_poly.entity_id
_entity_poly.type
_entity_poly.pdbx_seq_one_letter_code
_entity_poly.pdbx_strand_id
1 'polypeptide(L)' 'MGLTASDAKTLIVNGEPREIAAKNLGEALIALDYADTIVATALNGEFVPARKREAAGLKEGDRIEIVAPRQGG' A
#
# COMPACT_ATOMS: atom_id res chain seq x y z
N MET A 1 -21.14 -5.22 15.97
CA MET A 1 -20.74 -5.00 15.75
C MET A 1 -19.81 -4.75 15.30
N GLY A 2 -19.47 -4.59 15.23
CA GLY A 2 -18.64 -4.19 14.96
C GLY A 2 -18.00 -4.26 14.03
N LEU A 3 -17.86 -4.25 13.48
CA LEU A 3 -17.33 -4.31 12.68
C LEU A 3 -16.45 -3.72 12.25
N THR A 4 -16.29 -3.63 12.19
CA THR A 4 -15.71 -3.20 11.84
C THR A 4 -14.79 -2.60 11.19
N ALA A 5 -14.64 -2.07 10.79
CA ALA A 5 -13.74 -1.17 10.18
C ALA A 5 -12.47 -1.03 10.89
N SER A 6 -12.23 -1.96 11.67
CA SER A 6 -11.09 -1.87 12.55
C SER A 6 -9.77 -1.84 11.82
N ASP A 7 -9.73 -2.29 10.56
CA ASP A 7 -8.48 -2.29 9.83
C ASP A 7 -8.25 -1.05 8.99
N ALA A 8 -9.21 -0.13 8.98
CA ALA A 8 -9.06 1.09 8.21
C ALA A 8 -8.01 1.99 8.85
N LYS A 9 -7.11 2.50 8.04
CA LYS A 9 -6.03 3.35 8.48
C LYS A 9 -5.88 4.49 7.51
N THR A 10 -5.35 5.58 8.01
CA THR A 10 -4.94 6.66 7.13
C THR A 10 -3.50 6.42 6.75
N LEU A 11 -3.26 6.22 5.48
CA LEU A 11 -1.93 6.02 4.93
C LEU A 11 -1.64 7.16 3.98
N ILE A 12 -0.36 7.50 3.86
CA ILE A 12 0.04 8.55 2.94
C ILE A 12 0.55 7.86 1.69
N VAL A 13 -0.23 7.91 0.62
CA VAL A 13 0.09 7.19 -0.61
C VAL A 13 0.54 8.19 -1.64
N ASN A 14 1.80 8.11 -2.02
CA ASN A 14 2.39 9.06 -2.97
C ASN A 14 2.10 10.49 -2.55
N GLY A 15 2.24 10.74 -1.26
CA GLY A 15 2.09 12.08 -0.73
C GLY A 15 0.66 12.50 -0.40
N GLU A 16 -0.31 11.62 -0.61
CA GLU A 16 -1.71 11.96 -0.37
C GLU A 16 -2.32 11.06 0.68
N PRO A 17 -3.02 11.61 1.66
CA PRO A 17 -3.68 10.76 2.65
C PRO A 17 -4.82 9.97 2.03
N ARG A 18 -4.84 8.69 2.31
CA ARG A 18 -5.88 7.78 1.85
C ARG A 18 -6.29 6.88 2.98
N GLU A 19 -7.58 6.68 3.13
CA GLU A 19 -8.07 5.76 4.15
C GLU A 19 -8.26 4.40 3.52
N ILE A 20 -7.53 3.41 4.03
CA ILE A 20 -7.46 2.10 3.40
C ILE A 20 -7.55 1.04 4.48
N ALA A 21 -8.38 0.02 4.24
CA ALA A 21 -8.46 -1.13 5.11
C ALA A 21 -7.51 -2.20 4.59
N ALA A 22 -6.32 -2.24 5.14
CA ALA A 22 -5.30 -3.19 4.71
C ALA A 22 -4.38 -3.49 5.87
N LYS A 23 -4.00 -4.74 6.00
CA LYS A 23 -3.10 -5.16 7.07
C LYS A 23 -1.65 -5.09 6.65
N ASN A 24 -1.38 -5.20 5.37
CA ASN A 24 -0.02 -5.21 4.87
C ASN A 24 0.00 -4.52 3.52
N LEU A 25 1.21 -4.35 3.01
CA LEU A 25 1.39 -3.62 1.77
C LEU A 25 0.74 -4.33 0.59
N GLY A 26 0.76 -5.65 0.59
CA GLY A 26 0.10 -6.39 -0.48
C GLY A 26 -1.39 -6.12 -0.54
N GLU A 27 -2.04 -6.10 0.62
CA GLU A 27 -3.46 -5.79 0.66
C GLU A 27 -3.73 -4.36 0.26
N ALA A 28 -2.83 -3.44 0.62
CA ALA A 28 -3.01 -2.05 0.25
C ALA A 28 -3.00 -1.87 -1.25
N LEU A 29 -2.13 -2.60 -1.94
CA LEU A 29 -2.08 -2.50 -3.40
C LEU A 29 -3.37 -2.98 -4.03
N ILE A 30 -3.96 -4.04 -3.48
CA ILE A 30 -5.24 -4.52 -3.98
C ILE A 30 -6.31 -3.45 -3.76
N ALA A 31 -6.34 -2.87 -2.58
CA ALA A 31 -7.33 -1.84 -2.27
C ALA A 31 -7.17 -0.61 -3.13
N LEU A 32 -5.95 -0.32 -3.56
CA LEU A 32 -5.67 0.84 -4.39
C LEU A 32 -5.75 0.53 -5.88
N ASP A 33 -6.16 -0.70 -6.22
CA ASP A 33 -6.40 -1.08 -7.59
C ASP A 33 -5.13 -1.29 -8.40
N TYR A 34 -4.09 -1.75 -7.73
CA TYR A 34 -2.82 -2.07 -8.38
C TYR A 34 -2.56 -3.57 -8.48
N ALA A 35 -3.58 -4.40 -8.21
CA ALA A 35 -3.35 -5.84 -8.10
C ALA A 35 -2.74 -6.43 -9.37
N ASP A 36 -3.17 -5.95 -10.53
CA ASP A 36 -2.71 -6.48 -11.80
C ASP A 36 -1.66 -5.61 -12.47
N THR A 37 -1.07 -4.71 -11.71
CA THR A 37 -0.14 -3.75 -12.27
C THR A 37 1.24 -4.01 -11.69
N ILE A 38 2.25 -4.00 -12.55
CA ILE A 38 3.63 -4.15 -12.08
C ILE A 38 4.08 -2.80 -11.54
N VAL A 39 4.40 -2.78 -10.25
CA VAL A 39 4.81 -1.54 -9.59
C VAL A 39 5.99 -1.83 -8.67
N ALA A 40 6.73 -0.79 -8.37
CA ALA A 40 7.71 -0.81 -7.31
C ALA A 40 7.11 -0.11 -6.10
N THR A 41 7.42 -0.59 -4.91
CA THR A 41 6.84 -0.04 -3.71
C THR A 41 7.91 0.26 -2.68
N ALA A 42 7.66 1.30 -1.89
CA ALA A 42 8.48 1.63 -0.73
C ALA A 42 7.55 1.93 0.44
N LEU A 43 7.99 1.56 1.62
CA LEU A 43 7.24 1.80 2.84
C LEU A 43 8.12 2.61 3.77
N ASN A 44 7.67 3.80 4.09
CA ASN A 44 8.42 4.73 4.94
C ASN A 44 9.85 4.92 4.45
N GLY A 45 9.98 5.02 3.12
CA GLY A 45 11.27 5.29 2.51
C GLY A 45 12.12 4.08 2.19
N GLU A 46 11.63 2.88 2.51
CA GLU A 46 12.41 1.67 2.28
C GLU A 46 11.75 0.83 1.20
N PHE A 47 12.54 0.44 0.22
CA PHE A 47 12.05 -0.38 -0.86
C PHE A 47 11.53 -1.72 -0.34
N VAL A 48 10.37 -2.13 -0.84
CA VAL A 48 9.77 -3.42 -0.47
C VAL A 48 9.54 -4.21 -1.75
N PRO A 49 10.33 -5.27 -1.97
CA PRO A 49 10.11 -6.09 -3.16
C PRO A 49 8.78 -6.83 -3.08
N ALA A 50 8.29 -7.22 -4.25
CA ALA A 50 6.96 -7.83 -4.33
C ALA A 50 6.80 -9.01 -3.38
N ARG A 51 7.82 -9.85 -3.28
CA ARG A 51 7.72 -11.05 -2.48
C ARG A 51 7.65 -10.77 -0.98
N LYS A 52 7.94 -9.55 -0.56
CA LYS A 52 7.92 -9.19 0.85
C LYS A 52 6.74 -8.32 1.24
N ARG A 53 5.86 -8.02 0.29
CA ARG A 53 4.76 -7.10 0.59
C ARG A 53 3.79 -7.65 1.62
N GLU A 54 3.57 -8.97 1.60
CA GLU A 54 2.63 -9.54 2.55
C GLU A 54 3.17 -9.54 3.97
N ALA A 55 4.49 -9.50 4.11
CA ALA A 55 5.11 -9.42 5.43
C ALA A 55 5.28 -7.98 5.91
N ALA A 56 5.01 -7.01 5.05
CA ALA A 56 5.18 -5.60 5.39
C ALA A 56 3.90 -5.08 6.01
N GLY A 57 3.78 -5.19 7.32
CA GLY A 57 2.60 -4.72 8.03
C GLY A 57 2.47 -3.21 7.99
N LEU A 58 1.25 -2.74 8.04
CA LEU A 58 0.96 -1.32 7.94
C LEU A 58 0.39 -0.79 9.24
N LYS A 59 0.72 0.47 9.52
CA LYS A 59 0.23 1.17 10.69
C LYS A 59 -0.31 2.51 10.26
N GLU A 60 -1.13 3.09 11.13
CA GLU A 60 -1.66 4.42 10.93
C GLU A 60 -0.52 5.40 10.63
N GLY A 61 -0.68 6.16 9.58
CA GLY A 61 0.31 7.19 9.25
C GLY A 61 1.47 6.72 8.41
N ASP A 62 1.56 5.42 8.12
CA ASP A 62 2.65 4.92 7.27
C ASP A 62 2.59 5.57 5.90
N ARG A 63 3.77 5.71 5.30
CA ARG A 63 3.89 6.30 3.98
C ARG A 63 4.24 5.22 2.97
N ILE A 64 3.46 5.20 1.91
CA ILE A 64 3.64 4.23 0.84
C ILE A 64 3.94 5.00 -0.43
N GLU A 65 4.97 4.57 -1.15
CA GLU A 65 5.27 5.10 -2.45
C GLU A 65 5.12 4.01 -3.48
N ILE A 66 4.38 4.30 -4.52
CA ILE A 66 4.11 3.34 -5.58
C ILE A 66 4.52 3.97 -6.90
N VAL A 67 5.41 3.28 -7.60
CA VAL A 67 5.90 3.75 -8.88
C VAL A 67 5.58 2.71 -9.93
N ALA A 68 4.80 3.09 -10.92
CA ALA A 68 4.46 2.19 -12.02
C ALA A 68 5.38 2.53 -13.19
N PRO A 69 6.12 1.56 -13.73
CA PRO A 69 6.97 1.84 -14.87
C PRO A 69 6.14 2.26 -16.06
N ARG A 70 6.67 3.21 -16.81
CA ARG A 70 5.98 3.66 -18.01
C ARG A 70 6.15 2.62 -19.08
N GLN A 71 5.06 2.27 -19.68
CA GLN A 71 5.08 1.32 -20.78
C GLN A 71 5.23 2.06 -22.09
N GLY A 72 6.04 1.50 -22.96
CA GLY A 72 6.11 2.03 -24.28
C GLY A 72 6.64 3.44 -24.31
N GLY A 73 7.33 3.73 -23.37
CA GLY A 73 7.98 5.04 -23.35
C GLY A 73 7.24 6.07 -22.99
#